data_f8ebaeeb9d59874fe7ee8c1f6cedf30c
#
_entry.id   f8ebaeeb9d59874fe7ee8c1f6cedf30c
#
_cell.length_a   1.000
_cell.length_b   1.000
_cell.length_c   1.000
_cell.angle_alpha   90.00
_cell.angle_beta   90.00
_cell.angle_gamma   90.00
#
_symmetry.space_group_name_H-M   'P 1'
#
loop_
_entity.id
_entity.type
_entity.pdbx_description
1 polymer ?
#
loop_
_entity_poly.entity_id
_entity_poly.type
_entity_poly.pdbx_seq_one_letter_code
_entity_poly.pdbx_strand_id
1 'polypeptide(L)'
;TSAKYDKSISEFEIVDLEPEFINKFPSPYVKSSSIKIGMKFVEEIKISYNKSRLIVGKIVELNVNDDMIDKDGFLNLCKAEVATISGCDGYSFPKNNSRKGYQKPK
;
A
#
# COMPACT_ATOMS: atom_id res chain seq x y z
N THR A 1 -11.21 -3.24 -2.88
CA THR A 1 -12.62 -2.90 -2.86
C THR A 1 -13.25 -3.19 -1.49
N SER A 2 -14.29 -2.45 -1.11
CA SER A 2 -15.01 -2.67 0.15
C SER A 2 -16.25 -3.57 0.01
N ALA A 3 -16.58 -3.97 -1.22
CA ALA A 3 -17.65 -4.90 -1.48
C ALA A 3 -17.26 -6.34 -1.10
N LYS A 4 -18.23 -7.11 -0.62
CA LYS A 4 -18.01 -8.53 -0.31
C LYS A 4 -18.36 -9.38 -1.52
N TYR A 5 -17.43 -10.17 -1.98
CA TYR A 5 -17.62 -11.12 -3.08
C TYR A 5 -17.44 -12.56 -2.59
N ASP A 6 -17.98 -13.50 -3.36
CA ASP A 6 -17.75 -14.92 -3.12
C ASP A 6 -16.24 -15.24 -3.26
N LYS A 7 -15.74 -16.18 -2.45
CA LYS A 7 -14.32 -16.60 -2.47
C LYS A 7 -13.86 -17.18 -3.81
N SER A 8 -14.79 -17.67 -4.63
CA SER A 8 -14.49 -18.18 -5.97
C SER A 8 -14.23 -17.07 -6.99
N ILE A 9 -14.54 -15.82 -6.67
CA ILE A 9 -14.43 -14.67 -7.58
C ILE A 9 -13.14 -13.92 -7.29
N SER A 10 -12.34 -13.69 -8.35
CA SER A 10 -11.17 -12.82 -8.26
C SER A 10 -11.60 -11.35 -8.32
N GLU A 11 -11.24 -10.58 -7.31
CA GLU A 11 -11.52 -9.14 -7.31
C GLU A 11 -10.79 -8.38 -8.44
N PHE A 12 -9.64 -8.90 -8.89
CA PHE A 12 -8.93 -8.35 -10.05
C PHE A 12 -9.81 -8.30 -11.31
N GLU A 13 -10.59 -9.35 -11.54
CA GLU A 13 -11.47 -9.43 -12.71
C GLU A 13 -12.65 -8.46 -12.59
N ILE A 14 -13.24 -8.34 -11.39
CA ILE A 14 -14.41 -7.50 -11.16
C ILE A 14 -14.08 -6.01 -11.27
N VAL A 15 -12.94 -5.58 -10.73
CA VAL A 15 -12.52 -4.17 -10.74
C VAL A 15 -11.69 -3.78 -11.97
N ASP A 16 -11.53 -4.69 -12.92
CA ASP A 16 -10.77 -4.50 -14.17
C ASP A 16 -9.32 -4.04 -13.93
N LEU A 17 -8.65 -4.66 -12.96
CA LEU A 17 -7.23 -4.45 -12.67
C LEU A 17 -6.41 -5.66 -13.09
N GLU A 18 -5.24 -5.41 -13.69
CA GLU A 18 -4.32 -6.48 -14.05
C GLU A 18 -3.42 -6.87 -12.88
N PRO A 19 -3.32 -8.20 -12.59
CA PRO A 19 -2.29 -8.70 -11.68
C PRO A 19 -0.92 -8.76 -12.37
N GLU A 20 0.15 -8.56 -11.59
CA GLU A 20 1.52 -8.68 -12.05
C GLU A 20 2.35 -9.46 -11.03
N PHE A 21 3.13 -10.43 -11.49
CA PHE A 21 4.07 -11.18 -10.65
C PHE A 21 5.49 -10.67 -10.89
N ILE A 22 6.21 -10.33 -9.83
CA ILE A 22 7.57 -9.77 -9.88
C ILE A 22 8.52 -10.63 -9.04
N ASN A 23 9.73 -10.90 -9.57
CA ASN A 23 10.84 -11.55 -8.85
C ASN A 23 10.48 -12.83 -8.10
N LYS A 24 9.64 -13.69 -8.67
CA LYS A 24 9.18 -14.94 -8.03
C LYS A 24 8.41 -14.72 -6.70
N PHE A 25 7.99 -13.50 -6.42
CA PHE A 25 7.12 -13.26 -5.28
C PHE A 25 5.79 -14.02 -5.47
N PRO A 26 5.32 -14.78 -4.46
CA PRO A 26 4.24 -15.75 -4.66
C PRO A 26 2.86 -15.14 -4.85
N SER A 27 2.69 -13.88 -4.49
CA SER A 27 1.41 -13.18 -4.60
C SER A 27 1.45 -12.12 -5.70
N PRO A 28 0.35 -11.86 -6.40
CA PRO A 28 0.32 -10.84 -7.43
C PRO A 28 0.29 -9.42 -6.84
N TYR A 29 0.89 -8.51 -7.57
CA TYR A 29 0.74 -7.07 -7.36
C TYR A 29 -0.33 -6.52 -8.31
N VAL A 30 -0.84 -5.33 -8.01
CA VAL A 30 -1.64 -4.57 -8.96
C VAL A 30 -0.68 -3.90 -9.96
N LYS A 31 -0.73 -4.29 -11.23
CA LYS A 31 0.20 -3.84 -12.27
C LYS A 31 0.26 -2.33 -12.42
N SER A 32 -0.87 -1.64 -12.37
CA SER A 32 -0.97 -0.19 -12.51
C SER A 32 -0.53 0.60 -11.28
N SER A 33 -0.29 -0.06 -10.14
CA SER A 33 0.16 0.62 -8.92
C SER A 33 1.59 1.14 -9.05
N SER A 34 1.81 2.40 -8.73
CA SER A 34 3.14 3.02 -8.77
C SER A 34 4.06 2.57 -7.64
N ILE A 35 3.49 2.11 -6.54
CA ILE A 35 4.21 1.55 -5.40
C ILE A 35 3.67 0.14 -5.14
N LYS A 36 4.58 -0.83 -5.09
CA LYS A 36 4.24 -2.24 -4.84
C LYS A 36 5.10 -2.74 -3.69
N ILE A 37 4.45 -3.19 -2.63
CA ILE A 37 5.10 -3.64 -1.40
C ILE A 37 4.79 -5.11 -1.19
N GLY A 38 5.82 -5.96 -1.30
CA GLY A 38 5.72 -7.38 -0.98
C GLY A 38 6.02 -7.61 0.50
N MET A 39 5.13 -8.32 1.18
CA MET A 39 5.22 -8.53 2.62
C MET A 39 5.11 -10.02 2.96
N LYS A 40 5.77 -10.40 4.05
CA LYS A 40 5.64 -11.71 4.66
C LYS A 40 4.86 -11.56 5.97
N PHE A 41 3.87 -12.42 6.19
CA PHE A 41 3.08 -12.44 7.41
C PHE A 41 3.98 -12.62 8.65
N VAL A 42 3.73 -11.83 9.68
CA VAL A 42 4.42 -11.89 10.97
C VAL A 42 3.46 -12.30 12.07
N GLU A 43 2.41 -11.52 12.30
CA GLU A 43 1.43 -11.81 13.34
C GLU A 43 0.06 -11.19 13.06
N GLU A 44 -0.93 -11.72 13.76
CA GLU A 44 -2.29 -11.20 13.76
C GLU A 44 -2.67 -10.80 15.18
N ILE A 45 -3.18 -9.59 15.35
CA ILE A 45 -3.71 -9.09 16.62
C ILE A 45 -5.22 -8.95 16.49
N LYS A 46 -5.96 -9.71 17.29
CA LYS A 46 -7.42 -9.65 17.31
C LYS A 46 -7.90 -8.54 18.25
N ILE A 47 -8.76 -7.68 17.74
CA ILE A 47 -9.38 -6.61 18.51
C ILE A 47 -10.79 -7.07 18.88
N SER A 48 -10.99 -7.41 20.15
CA SER A 48 -12.26 -8.01 20.61
C SER A 48 -13.45 -7.06 20.55
N TYR A 49 -13.20 -5.76 20.71
CA TYR A 49 -14.25 -4.73 20.75
C TYR A 49 -15.12 -4.70 19.48
N ASN A 50 -14.51 -4.75 18.31
CA ASN A 50 -15.21 -4.68 17.03
C ASN A 50 -14.99 -5.91 16.14
N LYS A 51 -14.35 -6.95 16.66
CA LYS A 51 -14.00 -8.19 15.94
C LYS A 51 -13.09 -7.96 14.72
N SER A 52 -12.39 -6.84 14.67
CA SER A 52 -11.43 -6.58 13.60
C SER A 52 -10.10 -7.28 13.90
N ARG A 53 -9.25 -7.34 12.87
CA ARG A 53 -7.93 -7.95 12.96
C ARG A 53 -6.89 -7.00 12.44
N LEU A 54 -5.81 -6.81 13.21
CA LEU A 54 -4.64 -6.10 12.75
C LEU A 54 -3.61 -7.11 12.26
N ILE A 55 -3.27 -7.05 10.99
CA ILE A 55 -2.28 -7.92 10.39
C ILE A 55 -0.95 -7.18 10.32
N VAL A 56 0.09 -7.80 10.88
CA VAL A 56 1.46 -7.27 10.82
C VAL A 56 2.25 -8.10 9.83
N GLY A 57 2.89 -7.43 8.89
CA GLY A 57 3.76 -8.04 7.89
C GLY A 57 5.12 -7.38 7.86
N LYS A 58 6.15 -8.17 7.55
CA LYS A 58 7.49 -7.68 7.28
C LYS A 58 7.63 -7.35 5.79
N ILE A 59 8.10 -6.16 5.46
CA ILE A 59 8.42 -5.80 4.08
C ILE A 59 9.63 -6.61 3.62
N VAL A 60 9.46 -7.40 2.57
CA VAL A 60 10.54 -8.20 1.97
C VAL A 60 10.88 -7.76 0.55
N GLU A 61 10.00 -7.01 -0.09
CA GLU A 61 10.20 -6.49 -1.43
C GLU A 61 9.53 -5.14 -1.61
N LEU A 62 10.22 -4.20 -2.25
CA LEU A 62 9.66 -2.89 -2.59
C LEU A 62 9.96 -2.60 -4.06
N ASN A 63 8.92 -2.42 -4.85
CA ASN A 63 9.00 -2.05 -6.26
C ASN A 63 8.42 -0.66 -6.46
N VAL A 64 9.28 0.27 -6.84
CA VAL A 64 8.93 1.67 -7.07
C VAL A 64 9.89 2.26 -8.10
N ASN A 65 9.43 3.23 -8.89
CA ASN A 65 10.31 3.92 -9.85
C ASN A 65 11.27 4.85 -9.11
N ASP A 66 12.50 4.94 -9.57
CA ASP A 66 13.57 5.74 -8.96
C ASP A 66 13.23 7.24 -8.88
N ASP A 67 12.46 7.76 -9.84
CA ASP A 67 12.00 9.16 -9.84
C ASP A 67 11.02 9.52 -8.73
N MET A 68 10.46 8.51 -8.07
CA MET A 68 9.57 8.68 -6.90
C MET A 68 10.32 8.73 -5.57
N ILE A 69 11.63 8.46 -5.60
CA ILE A 69 12.50 8.47 -4.42
C ILE A 69 13.39 9.71 -4.48
N ASP A 70 13.31 10.54 -3.45
CA ASP A 70 14.16 11.72 -3.31
C ASP A 70 15.62 11.29 -3.01
N LYS A 71 16.58 12.20 -3.20
CA LYS A 71 18.02 11.91 -3.06
C LYS A 71 18.42 11.32 -1.71
N ASP A 72 17.68 11.63 -0.66
CA ASP A 72 17.90 11.13 0.70
C ASP A 72 17.14 9.82 1.01
N GLY A 73 16.53 9.20 0.00
CA GLY A 73 15.79 7.95 0.15
C GLY A 73 14.32 8.12 0.55
N PHE A 74 13.83 9.35 0.66
CA PHE A 74 12.43 9.60 0.98
C PHE A 74 11.52 9.24 -0.19
N LEU A 75 10.52 8.39 0.06
CA LEU A 75 9.50 8.03 -0.92
C LEU A 75 8.48 9.16 -1.05
N ASN A 76 8.49 9.84 -2.20
CA ASN A 76 7.65 10.99 -2.46
C ASN A 76 6.26 10.57 -2.94
N LEU A 77 5.29 10.52 -2.04
CA LEU A 77 3.93 10.08 -2.33
C LEU A 77 3.19 11.01 -3.29
N CYS A 78 3.56 12.28 -3.34
CA CYS A 78 2.97 13.22 -4.32
C CYS A 78 3.42 12.88 -5.74
N LYS A 79 4.70 12.59 -5.96
CA LYS A 79 5.23 12.14 -7.26
C LYS A 79 4.65 10.79 -7.66
N ALA A 80 4.40 9.92 -6.70
CA ALA A 80 3.79 8.61 -6.93
C ALA A 80 2.27 8.67 -7.15
N GLU A 81 1.66 9.84 -7.03
CA GLU A 81 0.22 10.07 -7.20
C GLU A 81 -0.64 9.17 -6.28
N VAL A 82 -0.18 9.00 -5.05
CA VAL A 82 -0.87 8.18 -4.06
C VAL A 82 -2.05 8.95 -3.47
N ALA A 83 -3.23 8.34 -3.51
CA ALA A 83 -4.43 8.89 -2.89
C ALA A 83 -4.42 8.67 -1.37
N THR A 84 -5.00 9.60 -0.63
CA THR A 84 -5.34 9.42 0.77
C THR A 84 -6.83 9.20 0.93
N ILE A 85 -7.23 8.48 1.96
CA ILE A 85 -8.63 8.14 2.21
C ILE A 85 -9.06 8.70 3.56
N SER A 86 -10.20 9.40 3.57
CA SER A 86 -10.88 9.87 4.78
C SER A 86 -12.22 9.16 4.90
N GLY A 87 -12.42 8.42 5.98
CA GLY A 87 -13.61 7.58 6.13
C GLY A 87 -13.65 6.44 5.11
N CYS A 88 -14.84 6.12 4.60
CA CYS A 88 -15.03 4.99 3.68
C CYS A 88 -15.00 5.39 2.19
N ASP A 89 -15.17 6.66 1.88
CA ASP A 89 -15.43 7.11 0.50
C ASP A 89 -14.80 8.47 0.14
N GLY A 90 -14.13 9.13 1.08
CA GLY A 90 -13.46 10.40 0.82
C GLY A 90 -12.03 10.19 0.31
N TYR A 91 -11.73 10.61 -0.92
CA TYR A 91 -10.41 10.50 -1.52
C TYR A 91 -9.79 11.88 -1.72
N SER A 92 -8.51 11.99 -1.40
CA SER A 92 -7.71 13.20 -1.64
C SER A 92 -6.41 12.83 -2.34
N PHE A 93 -5.96 13.70 -3.24
CA PHE A 93 -4.70 13.52 -3.96
C PHE A 93 -3.72 14.61 -3.52
N PRO A 94 -2.73 14.28 -2.67
CA PRO A 94 -1.75 15.26 -2.22
C PRO A 94 -0.97 15.83 -3.41
N LYS A 95 -0.80 17.17 -3.44
CA LYS A 95 -0.08 17.87 -4.51
C LYS A 95 1.28 18.39 -4.05
N ASN A 96 1.43 18.66 -2.76
CA ASN A 96 2.62 19.26 -2.18
C ASN A 96 3.10 18.48 -0.96
N ASN A 97 4.42 18.34 -0.84
CA ASN A 97 5.07 17.81 0.34
C ASN A 97 5.60 18.95 1.22
N SER A 98 5.49 18.78 2.53
CA SER A 98 6.21 19.58 3.51
C SER A 98 6.97 18.63 4.43
N ARG A 99 8.29 18.73 4.42
CA ARG A 99 9.16 17.89 5.24
C ARG A 99 9.88 18.75 6.29
N LYS A 100 9.84 18.30 7.52
CA LYS A 100 10.61 18.91 8.62
C LYS A 100 11.75 17.98 8.99
N GLY A 101 12.93 18.53 9.23
CA GLY A 101 14.05 17.74 9.68
C GLY A 101 13.73 16.98 10.96
N TYR A 102 14.30 15.78 11.08
CA TYR A 102 14.11 14.97 12.27
C TYR A 102 14.68 15.69 13.51
N GLN A 103 13.80 15.93 14.47
CA GLN A 103 14.18 16.58 15.73
C GLN A 103 14.69 15.53 16.70
N LYS A 104 15.97 15.59 17.03
CA LYS A 104 16.56 14.75 18.09
C LYS A 104 16.42 15.47 19.44
N PRO A 105 16.12 14.77 20.52
CA PRO A 105 16.16 15.37 21.84
C PRO A 105 17.59 15.83 22.12
N LYS A 106 17.67 17.00 22.73
CA LYS A 106 18.97 17.57 23.11
C LYS A 106 19.56 16.82 24.30
#